data_4fc2ff04cf3234e8555fcd17446e4cbf
#
_entry.id   4fc2ff04cf3234e8555fcd17446e4cbf
#
_cell.length_a   1.000
_cell.length_b   1.000
_cell.length_c   1.000
_cell.angle_alpha   90.00
_cell.angle_beta   90.00
_cell.angle_gamma   90.00
#
_symmetry.space_group_name_H-M   'P 1'
#
loop_
_entity.id
_entity.type
_entity.pdbx_description
1 polymer ?
#
loop_
_entity_poly.entity_id
_entity_poly.type
_entity_poly.pdbx_seq_one_letter_code
_entity_poly.pdbx_strand_id
1 'polypeptide(L)'
;MTQLAIEKKLRANIPKVLMLNMTWMALIVLPVIVPYFRKYGLSLEEVFKLQAIFALVLVLLDLPMGYVADIWGRKTCLVVASIINIISMTGLAMAHNFNQFAMYEIFCGIGISLYSGADIALIYDSLAQLQEKNINATALLGKRLFYLQLGEAAASLAGGALAVYSLDLPAKVNAVWVWIPFFIALTLYEPKRLKLDSRSHLKNIKYIYKSIFQHSRLLTFVVLNYIVYGFSTLAAVWAHQAYWNHLQIPIHFFGYLWAAYNLFGAFMGRYAQRLEKAIGPFSIVVIVGLLPIIGFAGMGLFGTLVGVLFGLCFPICRGLNQVLLQDAINSRVPSTLRATANSTASLGIRALFGLLGPSVGFMLDHQGFSKTFLWLSFSYVVIFLLFCLPLLRQRKDFRLAS
;
A
#
# COMPACT_ATOMS: atom_id res chain seq x y z
N MET A 1 -1.40 38.16 -13.24
CA MET A 1 -2.38 37.63 -12.27
C MET A 1 -2.24 38.40 -10.96
N THR A 2 -3.33 38.87 -10.37
CA THR A 2 -3.30 39.55 -9.05
C THR A 2 -2.94 38.55 -7.95
N GLN A 3 -2.33 39.03 -6.87
CA GLN A 3 -1.94 38.21 -5.72
C GLN A 3 -3.14 37.45 -5.13
N LEU A 4 -4.30 38.12 -5.04
CA LEU A 4 -5.55 37.52 -4.57
C LEU A 4 -6.02 36.33 -5.45
N ALA A 5 -5.83 36.43 -6.77
CA ALA A 5 -6.19 35.35 -7.69
C ALA A 5 -5.25 34.12 -7.52
N ILE A 6 -3.97 34.35 -7.18
CA ILE A 6 -3.01 33.27 -6.88
C ILE A 6 -3.39 32.60 -5.57
N GLU A 7 -3.67 33.36 -4.52
CA GLU A 7 -4.10 32.81 -3.22
C GLU A 7 -5.36 31.96 -3.33
N LYS A 8 -6.37 32.42 -4.07
CA LYS A 8 -7.60 31.64 -4.33
C LYS A 8 -7.30 30.30 -5.02
N LYS A 9 -6.38 30.28 -6.00
CA LYS A 9 -5.96 29.06 -6.69
C LYS A 9 -5.19 28.11 -5.78
N LEU A 10 -4.29 28.61 -4.94
CA LEU A 10 -3.54 27.83 -3.96
C LEU A 10 -4.47 27.20 -2.91
N ARG A 11 -5.44 27.95 -2.37
CA ARG A 11 -6.45 27.41 -1.44
C ARG A 11 -7.29 26.32 -2.09
N ALA A 12 -7.63 26.49 -3.38
CA ALA A 12 -8.41 25.51 -4.14
C ALA A 12 -7.64 24.21 -4.41
N ASN A 13 -6.29 24.19 -4.33
CA ASN A 13 -5.51 22.97 -4.49
C ASN A 13 -5.87 21.93 -3.42
N ILE A 14 -6.12 22.35 -2.17
CA ILE A 14 -6.35 21.42 -1.05
C ILE A 14 -7.57 20.51 -1.32
N PRO A 15 -8.81 21.02 -1.50
CA PRO A 15 -9.95 20.16 -1.79
C PRO A 15 -9.79 19.39 -3.11
N LYS A 16 -9.16 19.98 -4.13
CA LYS A 16 -8.91 19.32 -5.41
C LYS A 16 -7.99 18.11 -5.27
N VAL A 17 -6.91 18.22 -4.49
CA VAL A 17 -6.02 17.09 -4.23
C VAL A 17 -6.71 16.02 -3.39
N LEU A 18 -7.57 16.38 -2.45
CA LEU A 18 -8.37 15.40 -1.71
C LEU A 18 -9.33 14.64 -2.65
N MET A 19 -10.02 15.34 -3.56
CA MET A 19 -10.84 14.70 -4.59
C MET A 19 -10.01 13.86 -5.57
N LEU A 20 -8.83 14.35 -5.96
CA LEU A 20 -7.90 13.60 -6.79
C LEU A 20 -7.51 12.28 -6.12
N ASN A 21 -7.17 12.30 -4.83
CA ASN A 21 -6.84 11.10 -4.06
C ASN A 21 -8.02 10.12 -4.00
N MET A 22 -9.23 10.62 -3.75
CA MET A 22 -10.44 9.79 -3.72
C MET A 22 -10.69 9.09 -5.06
N THR A 23 -10.64 9.83 -6.15
CA THR A 23 -10.91 9.31 -7.49
C THR A 23 -9.78 8.44 -8.03
N TRP A 24 -8.53 8.70 -7.64
CA TRP A 24 -7.37 7.88 -7.97
C TRP A 24 -7.43 6.50 -7.34
N MET A 25 -7.82 6.42 -6.06
CA MET A 25 -7.94 5.16 -5.32
C MET A 25 -9.26 4.43 -5.56
N ALA A 26 -10.18 5.00 -6.34
CA ALA A 26 -11.40 4.32 -6.76
C ALA A 26 -11.12 3.28 -7.85
N LEU A 27 -10.40 2.22 -7.48
CA LEU A 27 -10.02 1.10 -8.35
C LEU A 27 -11.15 0.07 -8.38
N ILE A 28 -12.09 0.25 -9.31
CA ILE A 28 -13.33 -0.54 -9.43
C ILE A 28 -13.04 -2.03 -9.73
N VAL A 29 -11.99 -2.31 -10.47
CA VAL A 29 -11.58 -3.68 -10.81
C VAL A 29 -10.90 -4.41 -9.66
N LEU A 30 -10.33 -3.68 -8.69
CA LEU A 30 -9.43 -4.22 -7.68
C LEU A 30 -10.04 -5.38 -6.85
N PRO A 31 -11.28 -5.32 -6.36
CA PRO A 31 -11.85 -6.42 -5.55
C PRO A 31 -12.06 -7.73 -6.32
N VAL A 32 -12.01 -7.69 -7.65
CA VAL A 32 -12.25 -8.84 -8.54
C VAL A 32 -11.10 -9.06 -9.54
N ILE A 33 -9.95 -8.43 -9.33
CA ILE A 33 -8.85 -8.44 -10.29
C ILE A 33 -8.24 -9.86 -10.44
N VAL A 34 -8.16 -10.66 -9.39
CA VAL A 34 -7.64 -12.02 -9.46
C VAL A 34 -8.59 -12.92 -10.26
N PRO A 35 -9.91 -12.99 -10.00
CA PRO A 35 -10.85 -13.65 -10.89
C PRO A 35 -10.79 -13.15 -12.33
N TYR A 36 -10.58 -11.85 -12.54
CA TYR A 36 -10.42 -11.26 -13.87
C TYR A 36 -9.20 -11.83 -14.61
N PHE A 37 -8.02 -11.88 -13.99
CA PHE A 37 -6.82 -12.48 -14.56
C PHE A 37 -7.02 -13.98 -14.83
N ARG A 38 -7.65 -14.69 -13.90
CA ARG A 38 -7.96 -16.12 -14.03
C ARG A 38 -8.89 -16.42 -15.20
N LYS A 39 -9.84 -15.53 -15.51
CA LYS A 39 -10.73 -15.63 -16.68
C LYS A 39 -9.93 -15.73 -17.99
N TYR A 40 -8.78 -15.04 -18.07
CA TYR A 40 -7.88 -15.06 -19.23
C TYR A 40 -6.80 -16.15 -19.16
N GLY A 41 -7.01 -17.16 -18.31
CA GLY A 41 -6.17 -18.35 -18.24
C GLY A 41 -4.90 -18.22 -17.41
N LEU A 42 -4.68 -17.10 -16.71
CA LEU A 42 -3.49 -16.96 -15.88
C LEU A 42 -3.56 -17.90 -14.67
N SER A 43 -2.45 -18.56 -14.37
CA SER A 43 -2.24 -19.29 -13.13
C SER A 43 -2.11 -18.35 -11.93
N LEU A 44 -2.22 -18.85 -10.70
CA LEU A 44 -1.95 -18.02 -9.52
C LEU A 44 -0.47 -17.61 -9.46
N GLU A 45 0.43 -18.50 -9.90
CA GLU A 45 1.85 -18.16 -10.04
C GLU A 45 2.03 -16.93 -10.95
N GLU A 46 1.35 -16.90 -12.11
CA GLU A 46 1.42 -15.77 -13.04
C GLU A 46 0.81 -14.50 -12.44
N VAL A 47 -0.31 -14.60 -11.70
CA VAL A 47 -0.88 -13.47 -10.98
C VAL A 47 0.13 -12.90 -9.97
N PHE A 48 0.80 -13.74 -9.19
CA PHE A 48 1.82 -13.28 -8.25
C PHE A 48 3.07 -12.74 -8.96
N LYS A 49 3.44 -13.27 -10.14
CA LYS A 49 4.51 -12.71 -10.99
C LYS A 49 4.15 -11.30 -11.49
N LEU A 50 2.90 -11.06 -11.91
CA LEU A 50 2.43 -9.73 -12.28
C LEU A 50 2.61 -8.74 -11.12
N GLN A 51 2.20 -9.12 -9.93
CA GLN A 51 2.36 -8.28 -8.74
C GLN A 51 3.82 -8.11 -8.32
N ALA A 52 4.68 -9.09 -8.59
CA ALA A 52 6.11 -8.97 -8.39
C ALA A 52 6.74 -7.97 -9.38
N ILE A 53 6.30 -7.97 -10.65
CA ILE A 53 6.70 -6.97 -11.65
C ILE A 53 6.31 -5.56 -11.19
N PHE A 54 5.05 -5.37 -10.77
CA PHE A 54 4.59 -4.11 -10.21
C PHE A 54 5.43 -3.65 -9.00
N ALA A 55 5.67 -4.54 -8.04
CA ALA A 55 6.47 -4.26 -6.86
C ALA A 55 7.91 -3.86 -7.23
N LEU A 56 8.51 -4.55 -8.20
CA LEU A 56 9.87 -4.25 -8.71
C LEU A 56 9.93 -2.87 -9.36
N VAL A 57 8.94 -2.51 -10.19
CA VAL A 57 8.86 -1.18 -10.80
C VAL A 57 8.81 -0.09 -9.72
N LEU A 58 8.02 -0.28 -8.67
CA LEU A 58 7.96 0.66 -7.55
C LEU A 58 9.30 0.74 -6.81
N VAL A 59 9.97 -0.39 -6.56
CA VAL A 59 11.30 -0.42 -5.90
C VAL A 59 12.33 0.38 -6.70
N LEU A 60 12.30 0.27 -8.02
CA LEU A 60 13.25 0.94 -8.90
C LEU A 60 12.92 2.43 -9.09
N LEU A 61 11.65 2.81 -9.10
CA LEU A 61 11.22 4.13 -9.54
C LEU A 61 10.77 5.08 -8.45
N ASP A 62 10.33 4.63 -7.26
CA ASP A 62 9.83 5.53 -6.21
C ASP A 62 10.82 6.64 -5.85
N LEU A 63 12.11 6.31 -5.73
CA LEU A 63 13.14 7.29 -5.41
C LEU A 63 13.47 8.24 -6.59
N PRO A 64 13.73 7.74 -7.82
CA PRO A 64 13.94 8.62 -8.98
C PRO A 64 12.75 9.53 -9.29
N MET A 65 11.52 9.04 -9.14
CA MET A 65 10.32 9.82 -9.44
C MET A 65 10.06 10.94 -8.43
N GLY A 66 10.47 10.78 -7.17
CA GLY A 66 10.50 11.89 -6.22
C GLY A 66 11.40 13.04 -6.70
N TYR A 67 12.56 12.73 -7.27
CA TYR A 67 13.45 13.72 -7.87
C TYR A 67 12.86 14.37 -9.14
N VAL A 68 12.23 13.56 -9.99
CA VAL A 68 11.50 14.09 -11.16
C VAL A 68 10.44 15.09 -10.75
N ALA A 69 9.70 14.82 -9.66
CA ALA A 69 8.68 15.72 -9.13
C ALA A 69 9.27 17.04 -8.61
N ASP A 70 10.52 17.04 -8.14
CA ASP A 70 11.24 18.26 -7.74
C ASP A 70 11.67 19.11 -8.94
N ILE A 71 11.94 18.50 -10.11
CA ILE A 71 12.36 19.19 -11.33
C ILE A 71 11.15 19.66 -12.15
N TRP A 72 10.27 18.74 -12.51
CA TRP A 72 9.15 19.01 -13.44
C TRP A 72 8.02 19.81 -12.79
N GLY A 73 7.83 19.65 -11.48
CA GLY A 73 6.72 20.24 -10.76
C GLY A 73 5.68 19.25 -10.29
N ARG A 74 5.05 19.57 -9.17
CA ARG A 74 4.08 18.67 -8.52
C ARG A 74 2.85 18.46 -9.40
N LYS A 75 2.27 19.55 -9.93
CA LYS A 75 1.14 19.48 -10.86
C LYS A 75 1.49 18.70 -12.10
N THR A 76 2.64 19.00 -12.73
CA THR A 76 3.08 18.32 -13.96
C THR A 76 3.19 16.82 -13.73
N CYS A 77 3.79 16.39 -12.62
CA CYS A 77 3.90 14.98 -12.27
C CYS A 77 2.52 14.33 -12.07
N LEU A 78 1.58 15.01 -11.40
CA LEU A 78 0.22 14.48 -11.21
C LEU A 78 -0.54 14.35 -12.54
N VAL A 79 -0.37 15.29 -13.47
CA VAL A 79 -0.96 15.21 -14.81
C VAL A 79 -0.36 14.06 -15.61
N VAL A 80 0.99 13.95 -15.66
CA VAL A 80 1.67 12.87 -16.37
C VAL A 80 1.33 11.50 -15.76
N ALA A 81 1.32 11.40 -14.43
CA ALA A 81 0.89 10.20 -13.73
C ALA A 81 -0.54 9.78 -14.12
N SER A 82 -1.45 10.76 -14.24
CA SER A 82 -2.84 10.50 -14.65
C SER A 82 -2.93 10.01 -16.10
N ILE A 83 -2.12 10.54 -17.01
CA ILE A 83 -2.03 10.04 -18.40
C ILE A 83 -1.52 8.60 -18.43
N ILE A 84 -0.46 8.32 -17.67
CA ILE A 84 0.09 6.95 -17.58
C ILE A 84 -0.96 6.00 -16.98
N ASN A 85 -1.73 6.44 -15.99
CA ASN A 85 -2.80 5.65 -15.40
C ASN A 85 -3.94 5.36 -16.41
N ILE A 86 -4.29 6.33 -17.29
CA ILE A 86 -5.24 6.11 -18.39
C ILE A 86 -4.72 5.02 -19.33
N ILE A 87 -3.45 5.11 -19.75
CA ILE A 87 -2.82 4.11 -20.59
C ILE A 87 -2.84 2.73 -19.90
N SER A 88 -2.46 2.68 -18.64
CA SER A 88 -2.43 1.47 -17.83
C SER A 88 -3.81 0.82 -17.73
N MET A 89 -4.84 1.54 -17.28
CA MET A 89 -6.17 0.98 -17.06
C MET A 89 -6.89 0.65 -18.38
N THR A 90 -6.63 1.41 -19.46
CA THR A 90 -7.12 1.05 -20.79
C THR A 90 -6.42 -0.22 -21.29
N GLY A 91 -5.10 -0.33 -21.07
CA GLY A 91 -4.33 -1.54 -21.35
C GLY A 91 -4.86 -2.75 -20.59
N LEU A 92 -5.20 -2.60 -19.30
CA LEU A 92 -5.82 -3.65 -18.49
C LEU A 92 -7.14 -4.14 -19.11
N ALA A 93 -8.02 -3.21 -19.50
CA ALA A 93 -9.33 -3.55 -20.05
C ALA A 93 -9.26 -4.23 -21.44
N MET A 94 -8.13 -4.10 -22.13
CA MET A 94 -7.86 -4.69 -23.46
C MET A 94 -6.92 -5.92 -23.40
N ALA A 95 -6.37 -6.24 -22.23
CA ALA A 95 -5.41 -7.31 -22.06
C ALA A 95 -6.07 -8.69 -22.03
N HIS A 96 -5.45 -9.68 -22.70
CA HIS A 96 -5.94 -11.06 -22.81
C HIS A 96 -4.88 -12.12 -22.51
N ASN A 97 -3.64 -11.73 -22.23
CA ASN A 97 -2.54 -12.64 -21.94
C ASN A 97 -1.56 -12.04 -20.95
N PHE A 98 -0.67 -12.88 -20.40
CA PHE A 98 0.31 -12.50 -19.38
C PHE A 98 1.14 -11.27 -19.77
N ASN A 99 1.68 -11.22 -21.00
CA ASN A 99 2.56 -10.12 -21.41
C ASN A 99 1.83 -8.77 -21.43
N GLN A 100 0.57 -8.75 -21.89
CA GLN A 100 -0.26 -7.54 -21.88
C GLN A 100 -0.59 -7.09 -20.47
N PHE A 101 -0.91 -8.03 -19.56
CA PHE A 101 -1.10 -7.72 -18.16
C PHE A 101 0.21 -7.26 -17.49
N ALA A 102 1.37 -7.81 -17.86
CA ALA A 102 2.65 -7.34 -17.37
C ALA A 102 2.95 -5.89 -17.81
N MET A 103 2.60 -5.52 -19.04
CA MET A 103 2.68 -4.14 -19.49
C MET A 103 1.78 -3.21 -18.70
N TYR A 104 0.54 -3.66 -18.40
CA TYR A 104 -0.36 -2.92 -17.51
C TYR A 104 0.30 -2.65 -16.16
N GLU A 105 0.88 -3.68 -15.51
CA GLU A 105 1.52 -3.55 -14.19
C GLU A 105 2.73 -2.61 -14.23
N ILE A 106 3.52 -2.64 -15.31
CA ILE A 106 4.65 -1.73 -15.50
C ILE A 106 4.17 -0.28 -15.58
N PHE A 107 3.19 0.02 -16.44
CA PHE A 107 2.64 1.38 -16.56
C PHE A 107 1.95 1.82 -15.27
N CYS A 108 1.21 0.93 -14.59
CA CYS A 108 0.61 1.19 -13.30
C CYS A 108 1.66 1.58 -12.25
N GLY A 109 2.76 0.81 -12.17
CA GLY A 109 3.88 1.09 -11.27
C GLY A 109 4.56 2.44 -11.56
N ILE A 110 4.80 2.78 -12.83
CA ILE A 110 5.36 4.08 -13.24
C ILE A 110 4.41 5.22 -12.81
N GLY A 111 3.10 5.08 -13.10
CA GLY A 111 2.10 6.07 -12.75
C GLY A 111 2.02 6.31 -11.23
N ILE A 112 2.00 5.23 -10.44
CA ILE A 112 1.95 5.32 -8.97
C ILE A 112 3.23 5.92 -8.41
N SER A 113 4.42 5.57 -8.92
CA SER A 113 5.69 6.15 -8.47
C SER A 113 5.75 7.67 -8.73
N LEU A 114 5.23 8.14 -9.87
CA LEU A 114 5.13 9.57 -10.19
C LEU A 114 4.09 10.31 -9.33
N TYR A 115 2.98 9.64 -9.01
CA TYR A 115 1.91 10.17 -8.18
C TYR A 115 2.34 10.28 -6.72
N SER A 116 3.03 9.25 -6.23
CA SER A 116 3.42 9.09 -4.84
C SER A 116 4.27 10.26 -4.35
N GLY A 117 3.80 10.93 -3.31
CA GLY A 117 4.47 12.08 -2.72
C GLY A 117 4.21 13.42 -3.43
N ALA A 118 3.91 13.46 -4.73
CA ALA A 118 3.61 14.71 -5.45
C ALA A 118 2.30 15.34 -4.98
N ASP A 119 1.30 14.52 -4.64
CA ASP A 119 0.00 14.96 -4.12
C ASP A 119 0.11 15.66 -2.76
N ILE A 120 0.80 15.06 -1.80
CA ILE A 120 1.05 15.64 -0.49
C ILE A 120 1.95 16.87 -0.61
N ALA A 121 3.02 16.79 -1.40
CA ALA A 121 3.95 17.89 -1.58
C ALA A 121 3.26 19.12 -2.20
N LEU A 122 2.34 18.92 -3.16
CA LEU A 122 1.55 20.02 -3.72
C LEU A 122 0.72 20.75 -2.64
N ILE A 123 0.14 20.03 -1.71
CA ILE A 123 -0.62 20.61 -0.59
C ILE A 123 0.32 21.42 0.29
N TYR A 124 1.45 20.84 0.73
CA TYR A 124 2.40 21.53 1.61
C TYR A 124 3.02 22.76 0.95
N ASP A 125 3.42 22.67 -0.33
CA ASP A 125 3.95 23.79 -1.09
C ASP A 125 2.92 24.93 -1.25
N SER A 126 1.64 24.57 -1.45
CA SER A 126 0.53 25.55 -1.52
C SER A 126 0.33 26.26 -0.19
N LEU A 127 0.35 25.53 0.93
CA LEU A 127 0.21 26.10 2.28
C LEU A 127 1.40 26.97 2.68
N ALA A 128 2.61 26.54 2.35
CA ALA A 128 3.81 27.31 2.60
C ALA A 128 3.79 28.66 1.87
N GLN A 129 3.32 28.67 0.61
CA GLN A 129 3.20 29.91 -0.16
C GLN A 129 2.08 30.84 0.37
N LEU A 130 1.01 30.27 0.96
CA LEU A 130 -0.06 31.02 1.62
C LEU A 130 0.36 31.56 3.01
N GLN A 131 1.53 31.19 3.52
CA GLN A 131 2.03 31.52 4.87
C GLN A 131 1.07 31.08 5.99
N GLU A 132 0.24 30.08 5.74
CA GLU A 132 -0.69 29.51 6.73
C GLU A 132 0.05 28.61 7.73
N LYS A 133 0.55 29.23 8.81
CA LYS A 133 1.31 28.55 9.87
C LYS A 133 0.46 27.67 10.80
N ASN A 134 -0.87 27.88 10.82
CA ASN A 134 -1.78 27.26 11.79
C ASN A 134 -2.46 25.96 11.29
N ILE A 135 -2.06 25.42 10.14
CA ILE A 135 -2.70 24.19 9.65
C ILE A 135 -2.08 22.99 10.36
N ASN A 136 -2.95 22.24 11.02
CA ASN A 136 -2.60 20.98 11.64
C ASN A 136 -2.29 19.94 10.54
N ALA A 137 -1.00 19.70 10.29
CA ALA A 137 -0.54 18.73 9.30
C ALA A 137 -1.12 17.33 9.53
N THR A 138 -1.26 16.92 10.79
CA THR A 138 -1.84 15.63 11.16
C THR A 138 -3.33 15.54 10.75
N ALA A 139 -4.10 16.62 10.96
CA ALA A 139 -5.50 16.66 10.54
C ALA A 139 -5.65 16.60 9.01
N LEU A 140 -4.73 17.23 8.26
CA LEU A 140 -4.73 17.20 6.80
C LEU A 140 -4.38 15.80 6.25
N LEU A 141 -3.37 15.15 6.83
CA LEU A 141 -3.04 13.76 6.50
C LEU A 141 -4.19 12.82 6.84
N GLY A 142 -4.86 13.03 7.96
CA GLY A 142 -6.07 12.28 8.34
C GLY A 142 -7.21 12.44 7.32
N LYS A 143 -7.47 13.68 6.85
CA LYS A 143 -8.44 13.93 5.77
C LYS A 143 -8.05 13.23 4.48
N ARG A 144 -6.77 13.31 4.08
CA ARG A 144 -6.27 12.61 2.89
C ARG A 144 -6.53 11.10 2.97
N LEU A 145 -6.15 10.46 4.07
CA LEU A 145 -6.40 9.05 4.27
C LEU A 145 -7.89 8.69 4.24
N PHE A 146 -8.74 9.53 4.82
CA PHE A 146 -10.18 9.34 4.77
C PHE A 146 -10.71 9.34 3.33
N TYR A 147 -10.31 10.31 2.50
CA TYR A 147 -10.74 10.39 1.09
C TYR A 147 -10.21 9.21 0.25
N LEU A 148 -8.98 8.76 0.49
CA LEU A 148 -8.42 7.55 -0.14
C LEU A 148 -9.27 6.32 0.18
N GLN A 149 -9.55 6.08 1.46
CA GLN A 149 -10.34 4.93 1.91
C GLN A 149 -11.80 4.99 1.44
N LEU A 150 -12.39 6.19 1.40
CA LEU A 150 -13.74 6.38 0.89
C LEU A 150 -13.83 6.01 -0.60
N GLY A 151 -12.85 6.45 -1.40
CA GLY A 151 -12.76 6.10 -2.82
C GLY A 151 -12.62 4.60 -3.03
N GLU A 152 -11.72 3.95 -2.28
CA GLU A 152 -11.50 2.51 -2.36
C GLU A 152 -12.74 1.71 -1.94
N ALA A 153 -13.40 2.08 -0.85
CA ALA A 153 -14.59 1.40 -0.37
C ALA A 153 -15.76 1.51 -1.36
N ALA A 154 -16.03 2.71 -1.87
CA ALA A 154 -17.09 2.92 -2.85
C ALA A 154 -16.83 2.13 -4.15
N ALA A 155 -15.58 2.18 -4.64
CA ALA A 155 -15.17 1.44 -5.82
C ALA A 155 -15.26 -0.07 -5.62
N SER A 156 -14.94 -0.57 -4.44
CA SER A 156 -15.01 -1.99 -4.13
C SER A 156 -16.43 -2.53 -4.21
N LEU A 157 -17.40 -1.81 -3.66
CA LEU A 157 -18.81 -2.17 -3.75
C LEU A 157 -19.31 -2.14 -5.20
N ALA A 158 -18.95 -1.08 -5.95
CA ALA A 158 -19.28 -0.96 -7.36
C ALA A 158 -18.66 -2.10 -8.19
N GLY A 159 -17.39 -2.45 -7.92
CA GLY A 159 -16.68 -3.51 -8.61
C GLY A 159 -17.32 -4.89 -8.42
N GLY A 160 -17.67 -5.22 -7.18
CA GLY A 160 -18.40 -6.47 -6.88
C GLY A 160 -19.77 -6.54 -7.56
N ALA A 161 -20.52 -5.43 -7.56
CA ALA A 161 -21.83 -5.35 -8.22
C ALA A 161 -21.73 -5.48 -9.75
N LEU A 162 -20.77 -4.80 -10.36
CA LEU A 162 -20.55 -4.84 -11.82
C LEU A 162 -20.06 -6.23 -12.29
N ALA A 163 -19.26 -6.91 -11.46
CA ALA A 163 -18.73 -8.24 -11.78
C ALA A 163 -19.81 -9.32 -11.91
N VAL A 164 -21.01 -9.10 -11.35
CA VAL A 164 -22.17 -10.00 -11.54
C VAL A 164 -22.59 -10.08 -13.00
N TYR A 165 -22.52 -8.97 -13.74
CA TYR A 165 -22.87 -8.93 -15.15
C TYR A 165 -21.75 -9.48 -16.03
N SER A 166 -20.51 -9.11 -15.75
CA SER A 166 -19.32 -9.62 -16.44
C SER A 166 -18.06 -9.25 -15.65
N LEU A 167 -17.07 -10.16 -15.59
CA LEU A 167 -15.76 -9.88 -15.00
C LEU A 167 -14.97 -8.79 -15.76
N ASP A 168 -15.31 -8.53 -17.04
CA ASP A 168 -14.68 -7.46 -17.82
C ASP A 168 -15.24 -6.07 -17.49
N LEU A 169 -16.49 -6.03 -17.03
CA LEU A 169 -17.19 -4.75 -16.84
C LEU A 169 -16.50 -3.85 -15.81
N PRO A 170 -16.03 -4.33 -14.64
CA PRO A 170 -15.24 -3.53 -13.72
C PRO A 170 -13.99 -2.91 -14.35
N ALA A 171 -13.24 -3.67 -15.17
CA ALA A 171 -12.04 -3.18 -15.87
C ALA A 171 -12.38 -2.11 -16.91
N LYS A 172 -13.43 -2.32 -17.71
CA LYS A 172 -13.92 -1.35 -18.71
C LYS A 172 -14.41 -0.06 -18.06
N VAL A 173 -15.19 -0.16 -16.98
CA VAL A 173 -15.66 1.01 -16.22
C VAL A 173 -14.48 1.73 -15.57
N ASN A 174 -13.49 1.01 -15.06
CA ASN A 174 -12.27 1.60 -14.51
C ASN A 174 -11.47 2.38 -15.57
N ALA A 175 -11.36 1.86 -16.81
CA ALA A 175 -10.69 2.53 -17.92
C ALA A 175 -11.36 3.88 -18.29
N VAL A 176 -12.68 3.99 -18.09
CA VAL A 176 -13.40 5.26 -18.23
C VAL A 176 -13.26 6.14 -17.00
N TRP A 177 -13.33 5.55 -15.80
CA TRP A 177 -13.24 6.26 -14.54
C TRP A 177 -11.93 7.05 -14.36
N VAL A 178 -10.81 6.50 -14.82
CA VAL A 178 -9.47 7.13 -14.65
C VAL A 178 -9.29 8.45 -15.41
N TRP A 179 -10.23 8.84 -16.24
CA TRP A 179 -10.25 10.18 -16.84
C TRP A 179 -10.63 11.27 -15.82
N ILE A 180 -11.38 10.94 -14.78
CA ILE A 180 -11.78 11.90 -13.73
C ILE A 180 -10.55 12.46 -13.00
N PRO A 181 -9.63 11.66 -12.41
CA PRO A 181 -8.41 12.19 -11.81
C PRO A 181 -7.55 13.00 -12.80
N PHE A 182 -7.50 12.65 -14.07
CA PHE A 182 -6.79 13.43 -15.09
C PHE A 182 -7.38 14.86 -15.22
N PHE A 183 -8.68 14.99 -15.39
CA PHE A 183 -9.32 16.31 -15.48
C PHE A 183 -9.17 17.12 -14.18
N ILE A 184 -9.21 16.48 -13.00
CA ILE A 184 -8.94 17.14 -11.73
C ILE A 184 -7.50 17.66 -11.71
N ALA A 185 -6.51 16.83 -12.09
CA ALA A 185 -5.10 17.20 -12.11
C ALA A 185 -4.83 18.41 -13.02
N LEU A 186 -5.48 18.52 -14.17
CA LEU A 186 -5.34 19.67 -15.06
C LEU A 186 -5.76 20.98 -14.39
N THR A 187 -6.75 20.95 -13.49
CA THR A 187 -7.26 22.16 -12.80
C THR A 187 -6.38 22.62 -11.65
N LEU A 188 -5.36 21.86 -11.25
CA LEU A 188 -4.44 22.21 -10.17
C LEU A 188 -3.59 23.44 -10.56
N TYR A 189 -3.10 24.14 -9.56
CA TYR A 189 -2.18 25.26 -9.73
C TYR A 189 -0.81 24.89 -9.15
N GLU A 190 0.25 25.08 -9.95
CA GLU A 190 1.63 24.82 -9.50
C GLU A 190 2.09 25.94 -8.54
N PRO A 191 2.40 25.65 -7.27
CA PRO A 191 2.93 26.63 -6.34
C PRO A 191 4.38 26.99 -6.68
N LYS A 192 4.82 28.19 -6.27
CA LYS A 192 6.24 28.57 -6.34
C LYS A 192 7.04 27.71 -5.36
N ARG A 193 8.16 27.15 -5.81
CA ARG A 193 9.00 26.25 -5.04
C ARG A 193 10.36 26.85 -4.75
N LEU A 194 10.90 26.55 -3.57
CA LEU A 194 12.32 26.65 -3.31
C LEU A 194 12.98 25.41 -3.91
N LYS A 195 13.87 25.58 -4.90
CA LYS A 195 14.64 24.46 -5.44
C LYS A 195 15.54 23.92 -4.33
N LEU A 196 15.28 22.69 -3.88
CA LEU A 196 16.14 22.00 -2.94
C LEU A 196 17.41 21.50 -3.66
N ASP A 197 18.55 21.65 -2.99
CA ASP A 197 19.84 21.21 -3.53
C ASP A 197 19.89 19.67 -3.54
N SER A 198 19.87 19.09 -4.72
CA SER A 198 19.65 17.65 -4.97
C SER A 198 20.83 16.73 -4.62
N ARG A 199 21.96 17.30 -4.16
CA ARG A 199 23.22 16.54 -3.99
C ARG A 199 23.29 15.60 -2.79
N SER A 200 22.23 15.54 -1.97
CA SER A 200 22.28 14.87 -0.65
C SER A 200 21.61 13.47 -0.62
N HIS A 201 20.75 13.09 -1.58
CA HIS A 201 19.89 11.91 -1.42
C HIS A 201 20.63 10.56 -1.40
N LEU A 202 21.59 10.31 -2.30
CA LEU A 202 22.35 9.05 -2.31
C LEU A 202 23.21 8.87 -1.05
N LYS A 203 23.79 9.98 -0.54
CA LYS A 203 24.55 9.96 0.72
C LYS A 203 23.63 9.65 1.89
N ASN A 204 22.40 10.19 1.89
CA ASN A 204 21.42 9.95 2.93
C ASN A 204 20.94 8.49 2.93
N ILE A 205 20.71 7.86 1.76
CA ILE A 205 20.35 6.44 1.65
C ILE A 205 21.45 5.57 2.22
N LYS A 206 22.71 5.80 1.83
CA LYS A 206 23.86 5.06 2.37
C LYS A 206 24.02 5.25 3.88
N TYR A 207 23.82 6.46 4.37
CA TYR A 207 23.85 6.76 5.80
C TYR A 207 22.74 6.04 6.56
N ILE A 208 21.51 6.03 6.04
CA ILE A 208 20.38 5.36 6.67
C ILE A 208 20.58 3.85 6.68
N TYR A 209 21.00 3.26 5.56
CA TYR A 209 21.34 1.84 5.50
C TYR A 209 22.36 1.49 6.59
N LYS A 210 23.41 2.30 6.71
CA LYS A 210 24.42 2.14 7.76
C LYS A 210 23.86 2.31 9.17
N SER A 211 22.98 3.30 9.37
CA SER A 211 22.33 3.54 10.66
C SER A 211 21.38 2.41 11.06
N ILE A 212 20.58 1.89 10.13
CA ILE A 212 19.62 0.81 10.40
C ILE A 212 20.36 -0.50 10.72
N PHE A 213 21.33 -0.88 9.89
CA PHE A 213 21.93 -2.23 9.95
C PHE A 213 23.24 -2.32 10.72
N GLN A 214 23.91 -1.19 11.03
CA GLN A 214 25.23 -1.22 11.67
C GLN A 214 25.28 -0.55 13.06
N HIS A 215 24.35 0.36 13.39
CA HIS A 215 24.45 1.15 14.63
C HIS A 215 23.44 0.74 15.71
N SER A 216 22.35 0.06 15.37
CA SER A 216 21.32 -0.32 16.35
C SER A 216 20.71 -1.67 16.02
N ARG A 217 21.06 -2.70 16.81
CA ARG A 217 20.43 -4.03 16.70
C ARG A 217 18.90 -3.95 16.89
N LEU A 218 18.46 -3.10 17.81
CA LEU A 218 17.02 -2.89 18.05
C LEU A 218 16.32 -2.35 16.81
N LEU A 219 16.87 -1.30 16.18
CA LEU A 219 16.29 -0.73 14.96
C LEU A 219 16.28 -1.74 13.80
N THR A 220 17.35 -2.53 13.67
CA THR A 220 17.40 -3.63 12.69
C THR A 220 16.24 -4.61 12.88
N PHE A 221 16.01 -5.09 14.12
CA PHE A 221 14.90 -6.02 14.38
C PHE A 221 13.52 -5.37 14.17
N VAL A 222 13.35 -4.09 14.52
CA VAL A 222 12.09 -3.36 14.25
C VAL A 222 11.83 -3.30 12.75
N VAL A 223 12.82 -2.92 11.94
CA VAL A 223 12.68 -2.83 10.47
C VAL A 223 12.45 -4.21 9.85
N LEU A 224 13.17 -5.24 10.28
CA LEU A 224 12.97 -6.60 9.79
C LEU A 224 11.56 -7.12 10.12
N ASN A 225 11.08 -6.91 11.35
CA ASN A 225 9.71 -7.27 11.71
C ASN A 225 8.69 -6.50 10.83
N TYR A 226 8.88 -5.19 10.64
CA TYR A 226 8.03 -4.39 9.75
C TYR A 226 7.96 -4.99 8.34
N ILE A 227 9.10 -5.39 7.78
CA ILE A 227 9.21 -5.95 6.43
C ILE A 227 8.55 -7.33 6.34
N VAL A 228 8.88 -8.27 7.22
CA VAL A 228 8.37 -9.64 7.11
C VAL A 228 6.89 -9.76 7.41
N TYR A 229 6.37 -8.99 8.37
CA TYR A 229 4.93 -8.93 8.64
C TYR A 229 4.18 -8.12 7.58
N GLY A 230 4.80 -7.09 7.02
CA GLY A 230 4.28 -6.41 5.83
C GLY A 230 4.15 -7.34 4.62
N PHE A 231 5.13 -8.20 4.38
CA PHE A 231 5.06 -9.22 3.33
C PHE A 231 3.89 -10.18 3.53
N SER A 232 3.64 -10.69 4.76
CA SER A 232 2.49 -11.58 5.02
C SER A 232 1.17 -10.94 4.58
N THR A 233 1.00 -9.67 4.91
CA THR A 233 -0.24 -8.95 4.59
C THR A 233 -0.38 -8.69 3.10
N LEU A 234 0.72 -8.41 2.40
CA LEU A 234 0.71 -8.19 0.95
C LEU A 234 0.45 -9.52 0.20
N ALA A 235 1.09 -10.62 0.62
CA ALA A 235 0.84 -11.95 0.06
C ALA A 235 -0.63 -12.39 0.26
N ALA A 236 -1.18 -12.15 1.45
CA ALA A 236 -2.56 -12.46 1.77
C ALA A 236 -3.56 -11.66 0.92
N VAL A 237 -3.31 -10.38 0.64
CA VAL A 237 -4.18 -9.54 -0.22
C VAL A 237 -4.44 -10.23 -1.57
N TRP A 238 -3.41 -10.76 -2.21
CA TRP A 238 -3.53 -11.44 -3.51
C TRP A 238 -4.07 -12.87 -3.38
N ALA A 239 -3.78 -13.55 -2.29
CA ALA A 239 -4.30 -14.89 -2.03
C ALA A 239 -5.80 -14.91 -1.66
N HIS A 240 -6.31 -13.85 -0.99
CA HIS A 240 -7.71 -13.81 -0.50
C HIS A 240 -8.73 -13.98 -1.63
N GLN A 241 -8.61 -13.24 -2.74
CA GLN A 241 -9.57 -13.33 -3.85
C GLN A 241 -9.54 -14.69 -4.49
N ALA A 242 -8.35 -15.30 -4.66
CA ALA A 242 -8.20 -16.65 -5.16
C ALA A 242 -8.84 -17.66 -4.20
N TYR A 243 -8.66 -17.48 -2.89
CA TYR A 243 -9.26 -18.32 -1.86
C TYR A 243 -10.78 -18.20 -1.82
N TRP A 244 -11.34 -16.99 -1.92
CA TRP A 244 -12.79 -16.79 -2.01
C TRP A 244 -13.39 -17.45 -3.24
N ASN A 245 -12.70 -17.35 -4.37
CA ASN A 245 -13.11 -18.05 -5.60
C ASN A 245 -13.05 -19.58 -5.46
N HIS A 246 -12.01 -20.10 -4.79
CA HIS A 246 -11.88 -21.52 -4.47
C HIS A 246 -13.02 -22.02 -3.57
N LEU A 247 -13.45 -21.21 -2.61
CA LEU A 247 -14.61 -21.49 -1.75
C LEU A 247 -15.96 -21.28 -2.44
N GLN A 248 -15.96 -20.94 -3.73
CA GLN A 248 -17.17 -20.67 -4.53
C GLN A 248 -18.05 -19.56 -3.95
N ILE A 249 -17.44 -18.58 -3.26
CA ILE A 249 -18.18 -17.41 -2.77
C ILE A 249 -18.68 -16.63 -4.00
N PRO A 250 -19.98 -16.28 -4.04
CA PRO A 250 -20.53 -15.51 -5.15
C PRO A 250 -19.78 -14.19 -5.35
N ILE A 251 -19.47 -13.86 -6.61
CA ILE A 251 -18.55 -12.75 -6.97
C ILE A 251 -18.99 -11.40 -6.42
N HIS A 252 -20.30 -11.15 -6.26
CA HIS A 252 -20.80 -9.89 -5.69
C HIS A 252 -20.37 -9.67 -4.24
N PHE A 253 -20.09 -10.73 -3.47
CA PHE A 253 -19.57 -10.60 -2.10
C PHE A 253 -18.11 -10.16 -2.07
N PHE A 254 -17.35 -10.29 -3.16
CA PHE A 254 -15.94 -9.88 -3.19
C PHE A 254 -15.77 -8.40 -2.88
N GLY A 255 -16.67 -7.56 -3.39
CA GLY A 255 -16.68 -6.13 -3.07
C GLY A 255 -16.94 -5.84 -1.57
N TYR A 256 -17.90 -6.55 -0.98
CA TYR A 256 -18.19 -6.44 0.47
C TYR A 256 -17.05 -6.95 1.33
N LEU A 257 -16.47 -8.11 0.99
CA LEU A 257 -15.33 -8.68 1.71
C LEU A 257 -14.10 -7.77 1.63
N TRP A 258 -13.83 -7.23 0.44
CA TRP A 258 -12.74 -6.29 0.25
C TRP A 258 -12.93 -5.02 1.08
N ALA A 259 -14.11 -4.43 1.02
CA ALA A 259 -14.46 -3.25 1.83
C ALA A 259 -14.35 -3.55 3.33
N ALA A 260 -14.89 -4.69 3.79
CA ALA A 260 -14.80 -5.10 5.19
C ALA A 260 -13.34 -5.27 5.64
N TYR A 261 -12.51 -5.95 4.86
CA TYR A 261 -11.09 -6.15 5.18
C TYR A 261 -10.35 -4.80 5.30
N ASN A 262 -10.59 -3.88 4.39
CA ASN A 262 -9.99 -2.54 4.46
C ASN A 262 -10.50 -1.75 5.67
N LEU A 263 -11.78 -1.81 5.99
CA LEU A 263 -12.34 -1.16 7.18
C LEU A 263 -11.75 -1.72 8.48
N PHE A 264 -11.59 -3.04 8.59
CA PHE A 264 -10.93 -3.65 9.77
C PHE A 264 -9.48 -3.18 9.90
N GLY A 265 -8.72 -3.11 8.80
CA GLY A 265 -7.36 -2.60 8.81
C GLY A 265 -7.30 -1.13 9.24
N ALA A 266 -8.17 -0.29 8.69
CA ALA A 266 -8.27 1.13 9.03
C ALA A 266 -8.69 1.34 10.50
N PHE A 267 -9.66 0.57 10.98
CA PHE A 267 -10.10 0.60 12.37
C PHE A 267 -8.96 0.21 13.34
N MET A 268 -8.26 -0.88 13.04
CA MET A 268 -7.11 -1.29 13.87
C MET A 268 -5.99 -0.25 13.86
N GLY A 269 -5.67 0.35 12.71
CA GLY A 269 -4.71 1.44 12.62
C GLY A 269 -5.11 2.67 13.44
N ARG A 270 -6.40 3.06 13.39
CA ARG A 270 -6.93 4.18 14.18
C ARG A 270 -6.82 3.97 15.68
N TYR A 271 -7.06 2.76 16.16
CA TYR A 271 -7.05 2.43 17.58
C TYR A 271 -5.73 1.82 18.07
N ALA A 272 -4.74 1.67 17.18
CA ALA A 272 -3.46 1.02 17.49
C ALA A 272 -2.77 1.61 18.72
N GLN A 273 -2.63 2.94 18.81
CA GLN A 273 -2.01 3.60 19.97
C GLN A 273 -2.83 3.44 21.27
N ARG A 274 -4.16 3.42 21.19
CA ARG A 274 -5.01 3.15 22.37
C ARG A 274 -4.82 1.73 22.85
N LEU A 275 -4.76 0.78 21.92
CA LEU A 275 -4.53 -0.63 22.22
C LEU A 275 -3.14 -0.82 22.85
N GLU A 276 -2.10 -0.17 22.29
CA GLU A 276 -0.75 -0.20 22.84
C GLU A 276 -0.70 0.33 24.28
N LYS A 277 -1.38 1.45 24.56
CA LYS A 277 -1.48 1.99 25.92
C LYS A 277 -2.19 1.06 26.89
N ALA A 278 -3.20 0.30 26.41
CA ALA A 278 -3.98 -0.60 27.25
C ALA A 278 -3.25 -1.90 27.59
N ILE A 279 -2.58 -2.54 26.62
CA ILE A 279 -1.98 -3.87 26.81
C ILE A 279 -0.44 -3.87 26.76
N GLY A 280 0.16 -2.72 26.48
CA GLY A 280 1.60 -2.51 26.42
C GLY A 280 2.23 -2.87 25.07
N PRO A 281 3.41 -2.27 24.76
CA PRO A 281 4.09 -2.45 23.50
C PRO A 281 4.54 -3.89 23.24
N PHE A 282 4.91 -4.60 24.30
CA PHE A 282 5.35 -5.98 24.24
C PHE A 282 4.23 -6.90 23.72
N SER A 283 3.02 -6.78 24.29
CA SER A 283 1.84 -7.57 23.88
C SER A 283 1.47 -7.30 22.42
N ILE A 284 1.58 -6.06 21.98
CA ILE A 284 1.32 -5.69 20.58
C ILE A 284 2.29 -6.38 19.62
N VAL A 285 3.58 -6.40 19.90
CA VAL A 285 4.57 -7.08 19.06
C VAL A 285 4.27 -8.58 18.98
N VAL A 286 3.89 -9.20 20.11
CA VAL A 286 3.45 -10.61 20.12
C VAL A 286 2.20 -10.80 19.25
N ILE A 287 1.20 -9.95 19.39
CA ILE A 287 -0.04 -10.02 18.60
C ILE A 287 0.29 -9.89 17.10
N VAL A 288 1.04 -8.88 16.68
CA VAL A 288 1.46 -8.70 15.27
C VAL A 288 2.18 -9.94 14.76
N GLY A 289 3.04 -10.55 15.59
CA GLY A 289 3.76 -11.76 15.26
C GLY A 289 2.89 -13.01 15.11
N LEU A 290 1.86 -13.15 15.95
CA LEU A 290 0.95 -14.30 15.96
C LEU A 290 -0.14 -14.22 14.87
N LEU A 291 -0.56 -13.02 14.48
CA LEU A 291 -1.67 -12.83 13.52
C LEU A 291 -1.45 -13.57 12.19
N PRO A 292 -0.28 -13.50 11.51
CA PRO A 292 -0.08 -14.27 10.27
C PRO A 292 -0.08 -15.78 10.50
N ILE A 293 0.44 -16.26 11.65
CA ILE A 293 0.44 -17.68 12.02
C ILE A 293 -1.00 -18.17 12.11
N ILE A 294 -1.81 -17.48 12.92
CA ILE A 294 -3.23 -17.81 13.14
C ILE A 294 -4.03 -17.66 11.84
N GLY A 295 -3.79 -16.58 11.09
CA GLY A 295 -4.49 -16.31 9.83
C GLY A 295 -4.26 -17.41 8.79
N PHE A 296 -3.00 -17.73 8.50
CA PHE A 296 -2.67 -18.79 7.55
C PHE A 296 -3.08 -20.18 8.06
N ALA A 297 -2.87 -20.50 9.36
CA ALA A 297 -3.33 -21.77 9.92
C ALA A 297 -4.86 -21.93 9.80
N GLY A 298 -5.61 -20.90 10.17
CA GLY A 298 -7.05 -20.91 10.10
C GLY A 298 -7.59 -21.05 8.66
N MET A 299 -7.01 -20.31 7.70
CA MET A 299 -7.37 -20.47 6.28
C MET A 299 -7.00 -21.85 5.73
N GLY A 300 -5.89 -22.44 6.18
CA GLY A 300 -5.45 -23.76 5.72
C GLY A 300 -6.23 -24.91 6.32
N LEU A 301 -6.62 -24.83 7.59
CA LEU A 301 -7.36 -25.88 8.31
C LEU A 301 -8.87 -25.85 8.05
N PHE A 302 -9.45 -24.66 7.94
CA PHE A 302 -10.88 -24.46 7.77
C PHE A 302 -11.16 -24.01 6.33
N GLY A 303 -11.27 -24.95 5.40
CA GLY A 303 -11.61 -24.73 3.98
C GLY A 303 -13.07 -24.29 3.74
N THR A 304 -13.60 -23.40 4.57
CA THR A 304 -14.98 -22.93 4.61
C THR A 304 -15.04 -21.42 4.85
N LEU A 305 -16.24 -20.86 5.01
CA LEU A 305 -16.45 -19.47 5.43
C LEU A 305 -15.73 -19.12 6.75
N VAL A 306 -15.48 -20.09 7.62
CA VAL A 306 -14.68 -19.89 8.82
C VAL A 306 -13.25 -19.48 8.47
N GLY A 307 -12.66 -20.09 7.42
CA GLY A 307 -11.34 -19.67 6.91
C GLY A 307 -11.31 -18.21 6.45
N VAL A 308 -12.41 -17.69 5.87
CA VAL A 308 -12.51 -16.28 5.48
C VAL A 308 -12.40 -15.35 6.70
N LEU A 309 -12.99 -15.74 7.84
CA LEU A 309 -12.87 -14.96 9.08
C LEU A 309 -11.42 -14.90 9.58
N PHE A 310 -10.66 -16.01 9.45
CA PHE A 310 -9.23 -16.00 9.76
C PHE A 310 -8.43 -15.09 8.82
N GLY A 311 -8.91 -14.85 7.61
CA GLY A 311 -8.35 -13.85 6.70
C GLY A 311 -8.32 -12.43 7.26
N LEU A 312 -9.18 -12.08 8.23
CA LEU A 312 -9.18 -10.80 8.93
C LEU A 312 -7.91 -10.56 9.77
N CYS A 313 -7.16 -11.60 10.13
CA CYS A 313 -5.88 -11.45 10.80
C CYS A 313 -4.90 -10.58 10.02
N PHE A 314 -4.93 -10.61 8.68
CA PHE A 314 -4.00 -9.87 7.84
C PHE A 314 -4.27 -8.36 7.80
N PRO A 315 -5.48 -7.86 7.54
CA PRO A 315 -5.75 -6.42 7.65
C PRO A 315 -5.56 -5.88 9.07
N ILE A 316 -5.85 -6.67 10.11
CA ILE A 316 -5.55 -6.31 11.51
C ILE A 316 -4.04 -6.17 11.70
N CYS A 317 -3.26 -7.18 11.28
CA CYS A 317 -1.80 -7.14 11.29
C CYS A 317 -1.27 -5.93 10.53
N ARG A 318 -1.78 -5.64 9.33
CA ARG A 318 -1.40 -4.48 8.51
C ARG A 318 -1.63 -3.17 9.26
N GLY A 319 -2.82 -2.98 9.86
CA GLY A 319 -3.16 -1.77 10.60
C GLY A 319 -2.22 -1.52 11.79
N LEU A 320 -1.95 -2.56 12.59
CA LEU A 320 -1.03 -2.47 13.72
C LEU A 320 0.42 -2.27 13.28
N ASN A 321 0.89 -3.03 12.29
CA ASN A 321 2.25 -2.96 11.77
C ASN A 321 2.57 -1.57 11.20
N GLN A 322 1.69 -1.02 10.35
CA GLN A 322 1.90 0.29 9.73
C GLN A 322 1.90 1.45 10.73
N VAL A 323 1.16 1.35 11.82
CA VAL A 323 1.13 2.44 12.80
C VAL A 323 2.24 2.28 13.83
N LEU A 324 2.33 1.12 14.47
CA LEU A 324 3.18 0.96 15.65
C LEU A 324 4.65 0.67 15.31
N LEU A 325 4.92 -0.23 14.37
CA LEU A 325 6.32 -0.47 13.98
C LEU A 325 6.89 0.68 13.15
N GLN A 326 6.08 1.36 12.35
CA GLN A 326 6.51 2.57 11.65
C GLN A 326 6.81 3.71 12.63
N ASP A 327 6.01 3.88 13.69
CA ASP A 327 6.28 4.86 14.74
C ASP A 327 7.56 4.50 15.52
N ALA A 328 7.76 3.21 15.80
CA ALA A 328 9.00 2.71 16.39
C ALA A 328 10.25 2.97 15.52
N ILE A 329 10.13 2.94 14.20
CA ILE A 329 11.21 3.37 13.28
C ILE A 329 11.41 4.87 13.41
N ASN A 330 10.33 5.67 13.33
CA ASN A 330 10.38 7.13 13.34
C ASN A 330 10.93 7.71 14.63
N SER A 331 10.68 7.08 15.78
CA SER A 331 11.18 7.51 17.08
C SER A 331 12.69 7.29 17.27
N ARG A 332 13.29 6.41 16.46
CA ARG A 332 14.71 6.01 16.53
C ARG A 332 15.59 6.59 15.44
N VAL A 333 14.99 7.35 14.52
CA VAL A 333 15.69 7.98 13.41
C VAL A 333 15.56 9.50 13.51
N PRO A 334 16.62 10.29 13.23
CA PRO A 334 16.54 11.75 13.19
C PRO A 334 15.39 12.24 12.31
N SER A 335 14.72 13.32 12.69
CA SER A 335 13.56 13.86 11.98
C SER A 335 13.80 14.10 10.49
N THR A 336 15.00 14.53 10.13
CA THR A 336 15.44 14.77 8.75
C THR A 336 15.54 13.52 7.89
N LEU A 337 15.61 12.34 8.52
CA LEU A 337 15.81 11.04 7.84
C LEU A 337 14.59 10.11 7.93
N ARG A 338 13.53 10.51 8.64
CA ARG A 338 12.31 9.67 8.82
C ARG A 338 11.66 9.27 7.51
N ALA A 339 11.53 10.22 6.57
CA ALA A 339 10.94 9.94 5.26
C ALA A 339 11.72 8.85 4.52
N THR A 340 13.06 8.94 4.50
CA THR A 340 13.90 7.96 3.84
C THR A 340 13.89 6.60 4.56
N ALA A 341 13.85 6.58 5.89
CA ALA A 341 13.75 5.34 6.66
C ALA A 341 12.43 4.59 6.38
N ASN A 342 11.31 5.32 6.36
CA ASN A 342 10.01 4.77 6.03
C ASN A 342 9.94 4.25 4.58
N SER A 343 10.50 5.00 3.62
CA SER A 343 10.60 4.55 2.23
C SER A 343 11.45 3.28 2.12
N THR A 344 12.61 3.22 2.79
CA THR A 344 13.48 2.04 2.80
C THR A 344 12.74 0.81 3.35
N ALA A 345 12.01 0.96 4.46
CA ALA A 345 11.24 -0.12 5.05
C ALA A 345 10.09 -0.59 4.14
N SER A 346 9.36 0.34 3.51
CA SER A 346 8.31 0.04 2.54
C SER A 346 8.85 -0.64 1.28
N LEU A 347 9.99 -0.17 0.75
CA LEU A 347 10.68 -0.82 -0.37
C LEU A 347 11.14 -2.24 -0.01
N GLY A 348 11.54 -2.47 1.26
CA GLY A 348 11.87 -3.80 1.76
C GLY A 348 10.71 -4.80 1.66
N ILE A 349 9.47 -4.38 2.00
CA ILE A 349 8.27 -5.23 1.85
C ILE A 349 8.06 -5.60 0.36
N ARG A 350 8.16 -4.61 -0.53
CA ARG A 350 7.95 -4.80 -1.97
C ARG A 350 9.05 -5.66 -2.61
N ALA A 351 10.31 -5.44 -2.22
CA ALA A 351 11.44 -6.25 -2.68
C ALA A 351 11.29 -7.71 -2.23
N LEU A 352 10.92 -7.93 -0.96
CA LEU A 352 10.67 -9.28 -0.44
C LEU A 352 9.51 -9.95 -1.17
N PHE A 353 8.45 -9.18 -1.50
CA PHE A 353 7.33 -9.70 -2.28
C PHE A 353 7.74 -10.00 -3.73
N GLY A 354 8.54 -9.14 -4.36
CA GLY A 354 9.07 -9.39 -5.70
C GLY A 354 9.86 -10.70 -5.78
N LEU A 355 10.59 -11.04 -4.72
CA LEU A 355 11.41 -12.26 -4.65
C LEU A 355 10.60 -13.51 -4.29
N LEU A 356 9.76 -13.43 -3.26
CA LEU A 356 9.07 -14.60 -2.68
C LEU A 356 7.61 -14.73 -3.12
N GLY A 357 6.98 -13.67 -3.58
CA GLY A 357 5.58 -13.69 -4.02
C GLY A 357 5.30 -14.77 -5.08
N PRO A 358 6.05 -14.84 -6.19
CA PRO A 358 5.85 -15.86 -7.20
C PRO A 358 5.90 -17.30 -6.66
N SER A 359 6.75 -17.56 -5.65
CA SER A 359 6.82 -18.88 -5.01
C SER A 359 5.52 -19.22 -4.25
N VAL A 360 4.87 -18.22 -3.64
CA VAL A 360 3.56 -18.41 -3.00
C VAL A 360 2.51 -18.78 -4.04
N GLY A 361 2.47 -18.07 -5.17
CA GLY A 361 1.57 -18.39 -6.28
C GLY A 361 1.80 -19.80 -6.84
N PHE A 362 3.07 -20.18 -7.06
CA PHE A 362 3.45 -21.52 -7.47
C PHE A 362 2.95 -22.60 -6.49
N MET A 363 3.13 -22.39 -5.19
CA MET A 363 2.65 -23.33 -4.17
C MET A 363 1.13 -23.43 -4.19
N LEU A 364 0.38 -22.33 -4.38
CA LEU A 364 -1.07 -22.34 -4.47
C LEU A 364 -1.58 -23.15 -5.66
N ASP A 365 -0.92 -23.06 -6.81
CA ASP A 365 -1.30 -23.83 -8.00
C ASP A 365 -0.97 -25.33 -7.87
N HIS A 366 0.19 -25.70 -7.29
CA HIS A 366 0.69 -27.08 -7.30
C HIS A 366 0.33 -27.88 -6.04
N GLN A 367 0.24 -27.23 -4.87
CA GLN A 367 -0.03 -27.89 -3.59
C GLN A 367 -1.46 -27.61 -3.06
N GLY A 368 -2.16 -26.63 -3.67
CA GLY A 368 -3.47 -26.17 -3.26
C GLY A 368 -3.43 -25.25 -2.01
N PHE A 369 -4.58 -24.68 -1.70
CA PHE A 369 -4.71 -23.64 -0.66
C PHE A 369 -4.35 -24.15 0.74
N SER A 370 -4.91 -25.30 1.16
CA SER A 370 -4.71 -25.83 2.51
C SER A 370 -3.23 -26.04 2.84
N LYS A 371 -2.53 -26.81 1.99
CA LYS A 371 -1.10 -27.12 2.21
C LYS A 371 -0.25 -25.85 2.16
N THR A 372 -0.48 -24.95 1.19
CA THR A 372 0.26 -23.72 1.05
C THR A 372 0.10 -22.83 2.28
N PHE A 373 -1.12 -22.64 2.76
CA PHE A 373 -1.36 -21.82 3.95
C PHE A 373 -0.76 -22.44 5.21
N LEU A 374 -0.78 -23.75 5.36
CA LEU A 374 -0.11 -24.42 6.48
C LEU A 374 1.41 -24.26 6.42
N TRP A 375 2.02 -24.34 5.23
CA TRP A 375 3.46 -24.07 5.05
C TRP A 375 3.80 -22.61 5.35
N LEU A 376 2.96 -21.66 4.92
CA LEU A 376 3.15 -20.25 5.26
C LEU A 376 3.01 -20.03 6.77
N SER A 377 2.01 -20.64 7.42
CA SER A 377 1.86 -20.57 8.87
C SER A 377 3.09 -21.09 9.58
N PHE A 378 3.61 -22.27 9.19
CA PHE A 378 4.85 -22.83 9.75
C PHE A 378 6.05 -21.89 9.54
N SER A 379 6.18 -21.33 8.33
CA SER A 379 7.23 -20.34 8.04
C SER A 379 7.15 -19.12 8.95
N TYR A 380 5.92 -18.65 9.26
CA TYR A 380 5.74 -17.53 10.19
C TYR A 380 5.98 -17.91 11.65
N VAL A 381 5.86 -19.19 12.06
CA VAL A 381 6.37 -19.65 13.37
C VAL A 381 7.88 -19.48 13.42
N VAL A 382 8.60 -19.91 12.37
CA VAL A 382 10.06 -19.75 12.29
C VAL A 382 10.45 -18.27 12.29
N ILE A 383 9.76 -17.43 11.51
CA ILE A 383 9.97 -15.98 11.46
C ILE A 383 9.73 -15.34 12.84
N PHE A 384 8.69 -15.76 13.56
CA PHE A 384 8.42 -15.29 14.92
C PHE A 384 9.59 -15.59 15.86
N LEU A 385 10.12 -16.80 15.80
CA LEU A 385 11.27 -17.20 16.63
C LEU A 385 12.55 -16.45 16.27
N LEU A 386 12.79 -16.17 14.97
CA LEU A 386 14.01 -15.54 14.49
C LEU A 386 14.02 -14.02 14.60
N PHE A 387 12.87 -13.35 14.46
CA PHE A 387 12.80 -11.88 14.39
C PHE A 387 11.97 -11.27 15.52
N CYS A 388 10.84 -11.84 15.86
CA CYS A 388 9.97 -11.31 16.91
C CYS A 388 10.54 -11.63 18.31
N LEU A 389 10.90 -12.87 18.58
CA LEU A 389 11.43 -13.27 19.88
C LEU A 389 12.72 -12.54 20.29
N PRO A 390 13.74 -12.34 19.40
CA PRO A 390 14.88 -11.50 19.74
C PRO A 390 14.54 -10.05 20.00
N LEU A 391 13.55 -9.46 19.27
CA LEU A 391 13.05 -8.13 19.55
C LEU A 391 12.45 -8.05 20.96
N LEU A 392 11.66 -9.06 21.35
CA LEU A 392 11.05 -9.15 22.67
C LEU A 392 12.07 -9.31 23.81
N ARG A 393 13.22 -9.98 23.55
CA ARG A 393 14.32 -10.11 24.53
C ARG A 393 15.03 -8.78 24.82
N GLN A 394 14.96 -7.80 23.92
CA GLN A 394 15.51 -6.46 24.12
C GLN A 394 14.54 -5.54 24.90
N ARG A 395 13.76 -6.10 25.82
CA ARG A 395 12.66 -5.47 26.56
C ARG A 395 13.05 -4.19 27.29
N LYS A 396 14.30 -4.09 27.79
CA LYS A 396 14.77 -2.91 28.55
C LYS A 396 14.89 -1.66 27.68
N ASP A 397 15.15 -1.86 26.38
CA ASP A 397 15.38 -0.77 25.42
C ASP A 397 14.17 -0.50 24.52
N PHE A 398 13.10 -1.31 24.70
CA PHE A 398 11.93 -1.31 23.82
C PHE A 398 10.81 -0.48 24.42
N ARG A 399 10.75 0.80 24.02
CA ARG A 399 9.55 1.64 24.16
C ARG A 399 9.04 1.90 22.76
N LEU A 400 7.80 1.50 22.41
CA LEU A 400 7.21 1.77 21.10
C LEU A 400 6.95 3.27 20.94
N ALA A 401 6.41 3.95 21.90
CA ALA A 401 6.37 5.41 22.02
C ALA A 401 6.24 5.78 23.49
N SER A 402 6.94 6.78 23.92
CA SER A 402 6.70 7.46 25.20
C SER A 402 5.93 8.74 24.93
#